data_0e0c99a97f835763bb9bc8faba23f77d
#
_entry.id   0e0c99a97f835763bb9bc8faba23f77d
#
_cell.length_a   1.000
_cell.length_b   1.000
_cell.length_c   1.000
_cell.angle_alpha   90.00
_cell.angle_beta   90.00
_cell.angle_gamma   90.00
#
_symmetry.space_group_name_H-M   'P 1'
#
loop_
_entity.id
_entity.type
_entity.pdbx_description
1 polymer ?
#
loop_
_entity_poly.entity_id
_entity_poly.type
_entity_poly.pdbx_seq_one_letter_code
_entity_poly.pdbx_strand_id
1 'polypeptide(L)'
;ILSHTYYERYPEKFFAFYRAKLLCEGAKPNAAHLKLAEWEKEGKLKAVITQNIDGLHQAAGSKNVLELHGSTLRNYCEKCGKFYDAAYIKHSTGVPRCTCGGRIKPDVVLYEEGLDEKTLYRAVEYIQEADVLIIAGTSLAVYPAAGLVRYYRGDKLVVINKTPLDRGLGED
;
A
#
# COMPACT_ATOMS: atom_id res chain seq x y z
N ILE A 1 -11.63 -13.40 -1.04
CA ILE A 1 -10.32 -14.11 -1.05
C ILE A 1 -9.27 -13.34 -0.24
N LEU A 2 -9.28 -12.01 -0.26
CA LEU A 2 -8.30 -11.17 0.41
C LEU A 2 -8.68 -10.75 1.84
N SER A 3 -9.46 -11.53 2.54
CA SER A 3 -9.78 -11.30 3.95
C SER A 3 -8.91 -12.14 4.88
N HIS A 4 -8.72 -11.66 6.10
CA HIS A 4 -8.03 -12.42 7.15
C HIS A 4 -8.69 -13.78 7.39
N THR A 5 -10.02 -13.81 7.48
CA THR A 5 -10.79 -15.05 7.67
C THR A 5 -10.53 -16.04 6.53
N TYR A 6 -10.46 -15.58 5.28
CA TYR A 6 -10.20 -16.48 4.16
C TYR A 6 -8.76 -17.00 4.19
N TYR A 7 -7.79 -16.15 4.52
CA TYR A 7 -6.40 -16.52 4.71
C TYR A 7 -6.23 -17.61 5.78
N GLU A 8 -6.93 -17.50 6.89
CA GLU A 8 -6.89 -18.49 7.97
C GLU A 8 -7.57 -19.82 7.60
N ARG A 9 -8.74 -19.76 6.96
CA ARG A 9 -9.54 -20.96 6.65
C ARG A 9 -9.05 -21.71 5.42
N TYR A 10 -8.53 -21.00 4.43
CA TYR A 10 -8.18 -21.57 3.12
C TYR A 10 -6.79 -21.10 2.65
N PRO A 11 -5.74 -21.31 3.44
CA PRO A 11 -4.41 -20.75 3.16
C PRO A 11 -3.83 -21.20 1.81
N GLU A 12 -4.06 -22.44 1.39
CA GLU A 12 -3.59 -22.92 0.08
C GLU A 12 -4.26 -22.19 -1.09
N LYS A 13 -5.56 -21.97 -1.00
CA LYS A 13 -6.32 -21.21 -2.02
C LYS A 13 -5.93 -19.74 -2.03
N PHE A 14 -5.72 -19.17 -0.84
CA PHE A 14 -5.21 -17.80 -0.69
C PHE A 14 -3.87 -17.64 -1.41
N PHE A 15 -2.89 -18.48 -1.14
CA PHE A 15 -1.56 -18.38 -1.76
C PHE A 15 -1.57 -18.71 -3.26
N ALA A 16 -2.40 -19.60 -3.72
CA ALA A 16 -2.59 -19.84 -5.16
C ALA A 16 -3.08 -18.56 -5.87
N PHE A 17 -4.08 -17.91 -5.32
CA PHE A 17 -4.59 -16.62 -5.83
C PHE A 17 -3.55 -15.50 -5.71
N TYR A 18 -2.89 -15.40 -4.56
CA TYR A 18 -1.87 -14.39 -4.28
C TYR A 18 -0.73 -14.43 -5.30
N ARG A 19 -0.17 -15.61 -5.57
CA ARG A 19 0.87 -15.79 -6.59
C ARG A 19 0.40 -15.44 -7.99
N ALA A 20 -0.83 -15.79 -8.32
CA ALA A 20 -1.37 -15.60 -9.67
C ALA A 20 -1.77 -14.15 -9.96
N LYS A 21 -2.18 -13.39 -8.94
CA LYS A 21 -2.85 -12.10 -9.14
C LYS A 21 -2.23 -10.90 -8.44
N LEU A 22 -1.50 -11.10 -7.34
CA LEU A 22 -0.98 -10.00 -6.54
C LEU A 22 0.52 -9.77 -6.69
N LEU A 23 1.28 -10.79 -7.10
CA LEU A 23 2.69 -10.64 -7.40
C LEU A 23 2.85 -10.09 -8.81
N CYS A 24 3.05 -8.77 -8.89
CA CYS A 24 3.21 -8.05 -10.17
C CYS A 24 4.65 -8.14 -10.68
N GLU A 25 4.98 -9.24 -11.33
CA GLU A 25 6.28 -9.35 -11.98
C GLU A 25 6.38 -8.50 -13.24
N GLY A 26 7.54 -7.89 -13.42
CA GLY A 26 7.86 -7.08 -14.58
C GLY A 26 7.16 -5.72 -14.63
N ALA A 27 6.33 -5.38 -13.64
CA ALA A 27 5.79 -4.04 -13.53
C ALA A 27 6.91 -3.04 -13.27
N LYS A 28 6.88 -1.92 -13.99
CA LYS A 28 7.87 -0.84 -13.87
C LYS A 28 7.17 0.46 -13.50
N PRO A 29 7.89 1.38 -12.82
CA PRO A 29 7.37 2.71 -12.59
C PRO A 29 6.92 3.39 -13.89
N ASN A 30 5.78 4.05 -13.84
CA ASN A 30 5.28 4.88 -14.93
C ASN A 30 5.73 6.34 -14.76
N ALA A 31 5.35 7.21 -15.70
CA ALA A 31 5.73 8.61 -15.69
C ALA A 31 5.27 9.35 -14.41
N ALA A 32 4.13 8.97 -13.83
CA ALA A 32 3.65 9.57 -12.60
C ALA A 32 4.52 9.20 -11.40
N HIS A 33 4.90 7.92 -11.26
CA HIS A 33 5.84 7.49 -10.22
C HIS A 33 7.18 8.24 -10.31
N LEU A 34 7.71 8.38 -11.51
CA LEU A 34 8.99 9.08 -11.75
C LEU A 34 8.88 10.57 -11.44
N LYS A 35 7.79 11.21 -11.80
CA LYS A 35 7.57 12.64 -11.51
C LYS A 35 7.44 12.91 -10.02
N LEU A 36 6.78 12.04 -9.27
CA LEU A 36 6.69 12.18 -7.82
C LEU A 36 8.06 12.02 -7.15
N ALA A 37 8.89 11.09 -7.61
CA ALA A 37 10.26 10.93 -7.13
C ALA A 37 11.13 12.16 -7.45
N GLU A 38 10.97 12.75 -8.62
CA GLU A 38 11.63 14.00 -9.01
C GLU A 38 11.22 15.16 -8.08
N TRP A 39 9.93 15.34 -7.82
CA TRP A 39 9.45 16.39 -6.92
C TRP A 39 9.90 16.20 -5.46
N GLU A 40 10.03 14.96 -5.01
CA GLU A 40 10.62 14.69 -3.70
C GLU A 40 12.08 15.13 -3.65
N LYS A 41 12.88 14.78 -4.68
CA LYS A 41 14.27 15.18 -4.81
C LYS A 41 14.46 16.70 -4.85
N GLU A 42 13.52 17.40 -5.46
CA GLU A 42 13.49 18.88 -5.51
C GLU A 42 12.98 19.52 -4.20
N GLY A 43 12.59 18.73 -3.22
CA GLY A 43 12.03 19.21 -1.95
C GLY A 43 10.58 19.74 -2.00
N LYS A 44 9.92 19.57 -3.15
CA LYS A 44 8.52 20.02 -3.35
C LYS A 44 7.51 19.02 -2.79
N LEU A 45 7.76 17.72 -2.93
CA LEU A 45 6.91 16.66 -2.40
C LEU A 45 7.45 16.17 -1.07
N LYS A 46 6.61 16.16 -0.04
CA LYS A 46 7.00 15.77 1.32
C LYS A 46 6.83 14.27 1.56
N ALA A 47 5.75 13.69 1.06
CA ALA A 47 5.46 12.26 1.20
C ALA A 47 4.56 11.77 0.06
N VAL A 48 4.67 10.48 -0.24
CA VAL A 48 3.67 9.71 -0.99
C VAL A 48 2.92 8.84 0.01
N ILE A 49 1.61 8.97 0.07
CA ILE A 49 0.74 8.12 0.88
C ILE A 49 -0.01 7.22 -0.11
N THR A 50 0.29 5.93 -0.09
CA THR A 50 -0.23 4.99 -1.08
C THR A 50 -1.03 3.86 -0.47
N GLN A 51 -2.09 3.46 -1.16
CA GLN A 51 -2.82 2.22 -0.88
C GLN A 51 -2.28 1.04 -1.68
N ASN A 52 -1.37 1.30 -2.64
CA ASN A 52 -0.78 0.26 -3.47
C ASN A 52 0.29 -0.52 -2.70
N ILE A 53 0.40 -1.81 -3.06
CA ILE A 53 1.30 -2.76 -2.40
C ILE A 53 2.45 -3.23 -3.30
N ASP A 54 2.62 -2.58 -4.46
CA ASP A 54 3.52 -3.01 -5.54
C ASP A 54 4.98 -2.52 -5.40
N GLY A 55 5.25 -1.56 -4.51
CA GLY A 55 6.59 -0.98 -4.31
C GLY A 55 7.08 -0.11 -5.47
N LEU A 56 6.23 0.30 -6.40
CA LEU A 56 6.66 1.04 -7.59
C LEU A 56 7.09 2.48 -7.30
N HIS A 57 6.59 3.11 -6.25
CA HIS A 57 7.08 4.43 -5.82
C HIS A 57 8.55 4.36 -5.40
N GLN A 58 8.93 3.38 -4.60
CA GLN A 58 10.31 3.16 -4.20
C GLN A 58 11.19 2.78 -5.39
N ALA A 59 10.69 1.94 -6.29
CA ALA A 59 11.40 1.57 -7.51
C ALA A 59 11.66 2.79 -8.43
N ALA A 60 10.80 3.81 -8.39
CA ALA A 60 10.99 5.09 -9.08
C ALA A 60 12.00 6.02 -8.40
N GLY A 61 12.40 5.74 -7.17
CA GLY A 61 13.34 6.52 -6.39
C GLY A 61 12.74 7.34 -5.25
N SER A 62 11.42 7.29 -5.03
CA SER A 62 10.79 7.91 -3.86
C SER A 62 11.28 7.27 -2.57
N LYS A 63 11.63 8.07 -1.57
CA LYS A 63 12.17 7.61 -0.28
C LYS A 63 11.14 7.67 0.84
N ASN A 64 10.33 8.71 0.86
CA ASN A 64 9.29 8.89 1.89
C ASN A 64 7.93 8.41 1.38
N VAL A 65 7.75 7.10 1.39
CA VAL A 65 6.53 6.43 0.95
C VAL A 65 5.85 5.79 2.16
N LEU A 66 4.62 6.20 2.42
CA LEU A 66 3.78 5.64 3.48
C LEU A 66 2.83 4.62 2.86
N GLU A 67 3.14 3.36 3.04
CA GLU A 67 2.40 2.22 2.46
C GLU A 67 1.29 1.80 3.42
N LEU A 68 0.10 2.37 3.28
CA LEU A 68 -1.04 2.12 4.18
C LEU A 68 -1.48 0.66 4.23
N HIS A 69 -1.29 -0.06 3.15
CA HIS A 69 -1.68 -1.48 3.03
C HIS A 69 -0.48 -2.44 2.95
N GLY A 70 0.72 -1.97 3.30
CA GLY A 70 1.94 -2.77 3.28
C GLY A 70 2.53 -2.97 1.88
N SER A 71 3.24 -4.07 1.68
CA SER A 71 3.94 -4.38 0.42
C SER A 71 4.07 -5.88 0.19
N THR A 72 3.89 -6.29 -1.06
CA THR A 72 4.17 -7.67 -1.51
C THR A 72 5.66 -8.02 -1.48
N LEU A 73 6.53 -7.02 -1.37
CA LEU A 73 7.99 -7.22 -1.34
C LEU A 73 8.50 -7.70 0.03
N ARG A 74 7.69 -7.59 1.07
CA ARG A 74 8.04 -8.03 2.43
C ARG A 74 7.11 -9.14 2.87
N ASN A 75 7.70 -10.20 3.40
CA ASN A 75 6.97 -11.35 3.92
C ASN A 75 7.68 -11.82 5.18
N TYR A 76 6.94 -12.20 6.20
CA TYR A 76 7.51 -12.58 7.49
C TYR A 76 6.93 -13.88 8.00
N CYS A 77 7.79 -14.68 8.64
CA CYS A 77 7.33 -15.86 9.35
C CYS A 77 6.50 -15.46 10.56
N GLU A 78 5.29 -15.98 10.67
CA GLU A 78 4.38 -15.70 11.80
C GLU A 78 4.91 -16.26 13.13
N LYS A 79 5.82 -17.24 13.10
CA LYS A 79 6.38 -17.86 14.30
C LYS A 79 7.67 -17.17 14.79
N CYS A 80 8.62 -16.90 13.91
CA CYS A 80 9.94 -16.40 14.29
C CYS A 80 10.29 -15.01 13.74
N GLY A 81 9.41 -14.40 12.92
CA GLY A 81 9.61 -13.07 12.35
C GLY A 81 10.65 -12.99 11.23
N LYS A 82 11.22 -14.11 10.78
CA LYS A 82 12.23 -14.12 9.72
C LYS A 82 11.64 -13.55 8.43
N PHE A 83 12.40 -12.65 7.80
CA PHE A 83 12.05 -12.01 6.52
C PHE A 83 12.24 -12.97 5.34
N TYR A 84 11.34 -12.83 4.36
CA TYR A 84 11.42 -13.47 3.05
C TYR A 84 10.98 -12.48 1.95
N ASP A 85 11.65 -12.51 0.81
CA ASP A 85 11.31 -11.64 -0.32
C ASP A 85 10.12 -12.18 -1.14
N ALA A 86 9.68 -11.39 -2.12
CA ALA A 86 8.59 -11.78 -3.01
C ALA A 86 8.94 -13.00 -3.87
N ALA A 87 10.21 -13.14 -4.27
CA ALA A 87 10.67 -14.26 -5.07
C ALA A 87 10.52 -15.60 -4.33
N TYR A 88 10.79 -15.61 -3.03
CA TYR A 88 10.58 -16.80 -2.21
C TYR A 88 9.11 -17.25 -2.22
N ILE A 89 8.18 -16.32 -2.03
CA ILE A 89 6.75 -16.63 -2.07
C ILE A 89 6.34 -17.15 -3.44
N LYS A 90 6.83 -16.50 -4.49
CA LYS A 90 6.51 -16.89 -5.87
C LYS A 90 6.93 -18.32 -6.21
N HIS A 91 8.15 -18.67 -5.86
CA HIS A 91 8.71 -20.00 -6.17
C HIS A 91 8.28 -21.09 -5.18
N SER A 92 7.59 -20.72 -4.10
CA SER A 92 7.02 -21.68 -3.16
C SER A 92 5.79 -22.37 -3.74
N THR A 93 5.49 -23.55 -3.23
CA THR A 93 4.27 -24.31 -3.56
C THR A 93 3.39 -24.43 -2.32
N GLY A 94 2.07 -24.43 -2.51
CA GLY A 94 1.12 -24.51 -1.40
C GLY A 94 1.27 -23.31 -0.46
N VAL A 95 1.26 -23.57 0.84
CA VAL A 95 1.47 -22.56 1.88
C VAL A 95 2.97 -22.39 2.13
N PRO A 96 3.57 -21.21 1.90
CA PRO A 96 5.00 -21.00 2.11
C PRO A 96 5.38 -21.19 3.59
N ARG A 97 6.46 -21.92 3.82
CA ARG A 97 6.95 -22.27 5.15
C ARG A 97 8.37 -21.74 5.39
N CYS A 98 8.56 -21.26 6.60
CA CYS A 98 9.86 -20.88 7.13
C CYS A 98 10.69 -22.11 7.49
N THR A 99 12.02 -21.94 7.58
CA THR A 99 12.94 -22.98 8.11
C THR A 99 12.59 -23.43 9.52
N CYS A 100 11.91 -22.62 10.32
CA CYS A 100 11.40 -22.99 11.65
C CYS A 100 10.05 -23.73 11.62
N GLY A 101 9.50 -24.01 10.43
CA GLY A 101 8.19 -24.64 10.23
C GLY A 101 7.00 -23.68 10.28
N GLY A 102 7.21 -22.42 10.65
CA GLY A 102 6.14 -21.42 10.71
C GLY A 102 5.62 -21.05 9.31
N ARG A 103 4.36 -20.64 9.23
CA ARG A 103 3.77 -20.07 8.01
C ARG A 103 4.36 -18.69 7.74
N ILE A 104 4.60 -18.38 6.47
CA ILE A 104 5.07 -17.07 6.04
C ILE A 104 3.88 -16.26 5.56
N LYS A 105 3.66 -15.08 6.16
CA LYS A 105 2.58 -14.16 5.78
C LYS A 105 3.15 -12.96 5.04
N PRO A 106 2.55 -12.57 3.89
CA PRO A 106 2.86 -11.30 3.25
C PRO A 106 2.54 -10.12 4.17
N ASP A 107 3.40 -9.11 4.17
CA ASP A 107 3.18 -7.85 4.88
C ASP A 107 2.21 -6.96 4.12
N VAL A 108 1.03 -7.50 3.87
CA VAL A 108 -0.09 -6.85 3.19
C VAL A 108 -1.27 -6.86 4.14
N VAL A 109 -1.89 -5.70 4.32
CA VAL A 109 -3.10 -5.56 5.13
C VAL A 109 -4.27 -6.17 4.38
N LEU A 110 -4.81 -7.26 4.93
CA LEU A 110 -6.00 -7.91 4.40
C LEU A 110 -7.27 -7.22 4.92
N TYR A 111 -8.39 -7.43 4.24
CA TYR A 111 -9.69 -7.06 4.80
C TYR A 111 -9.84 -7.71 6.18
N GLU A 112 -10.47 -7.03 7.13
CA GLU A 112 -10.62 -7.40 8.55
C GLU A 112 -9.36 -7.15 9.40
N GLU A 113 -8.22 -6.77 8.80
CA GLU A 113 -7.01 -6.39 9.53
C GLU A 113 -6.90 -4.87 9.69
N GLY A 114 -6.30 -4.43 10.78
CA GLY A 114 -6.01 -3.00 11.01
C GLY A 114 -4.76 -2.53 10.26
N LEU A 115 -4.73 -1.24 9.95
CA LEU A 115 -3.53 -0.59 9.41
C LEU A 115 -2.48 -0.39 10.52
N ASP A 116 -1.21 -0.32 10.14
CA ASP A 116 -0.13 0.06 11.05
C ASP A 116 -0.35 1.48 11.60
N GLU A 117 -0.49 1.59 12.92
CA GLU A 117 -0.82 2.86 13.57
C GLU A 117 0.23 3.93 13.32
N LYS A 118 1.51 3.58 13.33
CA LYS A 118 2.60 4.54 13.08
C LYS A 118 2.53 5.13 11.68
N THR A 119 2.29 4.28 10.69
CA THR A 119 2.12 4.72 9.29
C THR A 119 0.89 5.60 9.16
N LEU A 120 -0.21 5.22 9.82
CA LEU A 120 -1.45 5.99 9.80
C LEU A 120 -1.28 7.39 10.43
N TYR A 121 -0.67 7.48 11.61
CA TYR A 121 -0.41 8.77 12.28
C TYR A 121 0.51 9.66 11.45
N ARG A 122 1.58 9.13 10.89
CA ARG A 122 2.47 9.87 10.00
C ARG A 122 1.75 10.37 8.76
N ALA A 123 0.87 9.58 8.17
CA ALA A 123 0.07 10.00 7.04
C ALA A 123 -0.84 11.18 7.39
N VAL A 124 -1.51 11.11 8.55
CA VAL A 124 -2.33 12.23 9.06
C VAL A 124 -1.51 13.50 9.24
N GLU A 125 -0.33 13.41 9.86
CA GLU A 125 0.56 14.56 10.07
C GLU A 125 0.94 15.22 8.73
N TYR A 126 1.40 14.45 7.74
CA TYR A 126 1.73 14.98 6.42
C TYR A 126 0.53 15.63 5.72
N ILE A 127 -0.65 15.04 5.82
CA ILE A 127 -1.87 15.61 5.24
C ILE A 127 -2.25 16.93 5.93
N GLN A 128 -2.15 16.99 7.26
CA GLN A 128 -2.47 18.22 8.00
C GLN A 128 -1.50 19.36 7.73
N GLU A 129 -0.23 19.07 7.48
CA GLU A 129 0.83 20.05 7.24
C GLU A 129 0.99 20.42 5.76
N ALA A 130 0.31 19.74 4.85
CA ALA A 130 0.44 19.96 3.43
C ALA A 130 -0.16 21.30 3.01
N ASP A 131 0.58 22.08 2.21
CA ASP A 131 0.06 23.27 1.52
C ASP A 131 -0.86 22.86 0.36
N VAL A 132 -0.50 21.78 -0.33
CA VAL A 132 -1.26 21.20 -1.44
C VAL A 132 -1.43 19.71 -1.19
N LEU A 133 -2.66 19.21 -1.29
CA LEU A 133 -2.96 17.79 -1.29
C LEU A 133 -3.37 17.35 -2.69
N ILE A 134 -2.67 16.35 -3.23
CA ILE A 134 -3.00 15.72 -4.51
C ILE A 134 -3.58 14.33 -4.23
N ILE A 135 -4.77 14.07 -4.72
CA ILE A 135 -5.42 12.76 -4.69
C ILE A 135 -5.43 12.20 -6.09
N ALA A 136 -4.82 11.05 -6.31
CA ALA A 136 -4.67 10.49 -7.64
C ALA A 136 -4.97 8.98 -7.69
N GLY A 137 -5.70 8.55 -8.73
CA GLY A 137 -5.90 7.14 -9.07
C GLY A 137 -6.61 6.30 -8.00
N THR A 138 -7.55 6.89 -7.26
CA THR A 138 -8.29 6.18 -6.21
C THR A 138 -9.79 6.44 -6.30
N SER A 139 -10.57 5.44 -5.92
CA SER A 139 -12.02 5.61 -5.76
C SER A 139 -12.42 6.21 -4.41
N LEU A 140 -11.48 6.33 -3.46
CA LEU A 140 -11.73 6.69 -2.06
C LEU A 140 -12.82 5.82 -1.39
N ALA A 141 -12.94 4.56 -1.79
CA ALA A 141 -13.97 3.64 -1.30
C ALA A 141 -13.48 2.72 -0.18
N VAL A 142 -12.17 2.53 -0.04
CA VAL A 142 -11.57 1.61 0.95
C VAL A 142 -11.20 2.37 2.22
N TYR A 143 -11.92 2.08 3.29
CA TYR A 143 -11.68 2.65 4.62
C TYR A 143 -10.76 1.72 5.45
N PRO A 144 -9.95 2.27 6.40
CA PRO A 144 -9.92 3.66 6.85
C PRO A 144 -9.10 4.62 5.96
N ALA A 145 -8.35 4.10 4.97
CA ALA A 145 -7.47 4.92 4.13
C ALA A 145 -8.20 6.08 3.43
N ALA A 146 -9.40 5.82 2.88
CA ALA A 146 -10.22 6.85 2.23
C ALA A 146 -10.62 8.00 3.16
N GLY A 147 -10.75 7.74 4.46
CA GLY A 147 -11.11 8.74 5.47
C GLY A 147 -9.98 9.73 5.82
N LEU A 148 -8.75 9.48 5.38
CA LEU A 148 -7.60 10.35 5.71
C LEU A 148 -7.71 11.73 5.07
N VAL A 149 -8.37 11.86 3.94
CA VAL A 149 -8.54 13.14 3.22
C VAL A 149 -9.19 14.22 4.09
N ARG A 150 -10.08 13.83 4.99
CA ARG A 150 -10.77 14.76 5.92
C ARG A 150 -9.84 15.49 6.89
N TYR A 151 -8.62 15.03 7.06
CA TYR A 151 -7.62 15.68 7.91
C TYR A 151 -6.88 16.82 7.20
N TYR A 152 -7.09 16.99 5.87
CA TYR A 152 -6.51 18.11 5.15
C TYR A 152 -7.12 19.43 5.63
N ARG A 153 -6.25 20.41 5.91
CA ARG A 153 -6.62 21.71 6.47
C ARG A 153 -6.38 22.88 5.50
N GLY A 154 -5.80 22.60 4.35
CA GLY A 154 -5.51 23.61 3.34
C GLY A 154 -6.67 23.84 2.38
N ASP A 155 -6.45 24.74 1.44
CA ASP A 155 -7.40 25.20 0.42
C ASP A 155 -7.03 24.79 -1.02
N LYS A 156 -5.96 23.98 -1.17
CA LYS A 156 -5.42 23.59 -2.47
C LYS A 156 -5.49 22.07 -2.65
N LEU A 157 -6.67 21.59 -2.95
CA LEU A 157 -6.94 20.19 -3.24
C LEU A 157 -6.91 19.95 -4.77
N VAL A 158 -6.09 19.00 -5.21
CA VAL A 158 -6.00 18.56 -6.60
C VAL A 158 -6.44 17.11 -6.71
N VAL A 159 -7.38 16.84 -7.60
CA VAL A 159 -7.85 15.47 -7.85
C VAL A 159 -7.51 15.07 -9.29
N ILE A 160 -6.79 13.97 -9.45
CA ILE A 160 -6.39 13.38 -10.73
C ILE A 160 -6.93 11.96 -10.78
N ASN A 161 -8.06 11.76 -11.42
CA ASN A 161 -8.70 10.46 -11.47
C ASN A 161 -9.39 10.21 -12.81
N LYS A 162 -9.56 8.96 -13.20
CA LYS A 162 -10.24 8.57 -14.44
C LYS A 162 -11.75 8.85 -14.37
N THR A 163 -12.31 8.66 -13.18
CA THR A 163 -13.75 8.89 -12.91
C THR A 163 -13.88 9.94 -11.83
N PRO A 164 -14.98 10.72 -11.82
CA PRO A 164 -15.27 11.63 -10.72
C PRO A 164 -15.26 10.90 -9.37
N LEU A 165 -14.80 11.58 -8.34
CA LEU A 165 -14.93 11.08 -6.95
C LEU A 165 -16.32 11.48 -6.44
N ASP A 166 -17.15 10.50 -6.20
CA ASP A 166 -18.59 10.65 -5.87
C ASP A 166 -18.83 11.10 -4.41
N ARG A 167 -17.97 11.90 -3.82
CA ARG A 167 -18.19 12.37 -2.44
C ARG A 167 -17.54 13.71 -2.18
N GLY A 168 -18.38 14.75 -1.97
CA GLY A 168 -18.19 15.90 -1.06
C GLY A 168 -16.76 16.35 -0.67
N LEU A 169 -15.81 16.29 -1.61
CA LEU A 169 -14.51 16.87 -1.45
C LEU A 169 -14.59 18.33 -1.90
N GLY A 170 -15.21 19.20 -1.07
CA GLY A 170 -15.18 20.63 -1.32
C GLY A 170 -16.51 21.28 -1.69
N GLU A 171 -17.62 20.81 -1.13
CA GLU A 171 -18.84 21.62 -1.03
C GLU A 171 -19.12 21.91 0.45
N ASP A 172 -18.50 22.98 0.95
CA ASP A 172 -18.99 23.86 2.02
C ASP A 172 -18.29 25.20 1.89
#